data_b92b069acf268f9ab6455ba926960acc
#
_entry.id   b92b069acf268f9ab6455ba926960acc
#
_cell.length_a   1.000
_cell.length_b   1.000
_cell.length_c   1.000
_cell.angle_alpha   90.00
_cell.angle_beta   90.00
_cell.angle_gamma   90.00
#
_symmetry.space_group_name_H-M   'P 1'
#
loop_
_entity.id
_entity.type
_entity.pdbx_description
1 polymer ?
#
loop_
_entity_poly.entity_id
_entity_poly.type
_entity_poly.pdbx_seq_one_letter_code
_entity_poly.pdbx_strand_id
1 'polypeptide(L)'
;MKILVVGGGGREHAIIRALKKSPRCSEIWCAPGNGGISYDAHCKAIPATDVDAMVKFAKEEAFDYVVVAQDDPLALGMVDALAAVGIPAFGPDKAAARIEASKVFSKDLMKKYGIPTAKYETFDDPEKVMDYIKVEGKYPVVIKADGLALGKGVLICQNEQEAADGVKEIMLDKKFGASGNHVVVEEFLTGPEVSVLSFCDGKTVKPMVSSMDHKRALDHDEGLNTGGMGTVAPNPYYTPAVAERCMQEIFLPTVAAMQAEGCPFKGCLYFGLMLTPDGPKVIEYTCRFGAPETQVVLPLLESDLLTVMEATTNGTLDKTDVKFSDGAAACVILASGGYPLAYEKGKEITGLTAGQLDTADVTVYHAGTAIKDGRLVTNGGRVLGVTATANTLPEALKKAYAATESIHFDKLHKRSDIGARALAAMQ
;
A
#
# COMPACT_ATOMS: atom_id res chain seq x y z
N MET A 1 7.21 7.68 24.43
CA MET A 1 7.89 6.62 23.68
C MET A 1 8.68 7.24 22.54
N LYS A 2 9.86 6.73 22.30
CA LYS A 2 10.73 7.08 21.18
C LYS A 2 10.52 6.03 20.07
N ILE A 3 10.09 6.44 18.90
CA ILE A 3 9.61 5.58 17.82
C ILE A 3 10.45 5.76 16.56
N LEU A 4 10.81 4.66 15.91
CA LEU A 4 11.43 4.63 14.59
C LEU A 4 10.42 4.14 13.56
N VAL A 5 10.24 4.89 12.47
CA VAL A 5 9.49 4.47 11.29
C VAL A 5 10.46 4.14 10.17
N VAL A 6 10.38 2.93 9.64
CA VAL A 6 11.25 2.44 8.56
C VAL A 6 10.59 2.65 7.21
N GLY A 7 11.22 3.43 6.36
CA GLY A 7 10.76 3.78 5.03
C GLY A 7 10.93 5.27 4.75
N GLY A 8 10.43 5.74 3.62
CA GLY A 8 10.63 7.14 3.21
C GLY A 8 9.61 7.64 2.18
N GLY A 9 8.41 7.09 2.16
CA GLY A 9 7.36 7.47 1.24
C GLY A 9 6.19 8.21 1.89
N GLY A 10 5.17 8.48 1.11
CA GLY A 10 3.95 9.17 1.57
C GLY A 10 3.18 8.38 2.64
N ARG A 11 3.21 7.06 2.55
CA ARG A 11 2.67 6.15 3.56
C ARG A 11 3.35 6.36 4.92
N GLU A 12 4.66 6.39 4.95
CA GLU A 12 5.45 6.62 6.16
C GLU A 12 5.18 8.00 6.73
N HIS A 13 5.06 9.01 5.87
CA HIS A 13 4.71 10.36 6.30
C HIS A 13 3.31 10.41 6.96
N ALA A 14 2.33 9.73 6.37
CA ALA A 14 0.99 9.63 6.95
C ALA A 14 0.98 8.92 8.32
N ILE A 15 1.75 7.85 8.46
CA ILE A 15 1.94 7.13 9.73
C ILE A 15 2.57 8.07 10.78
N ILE A 16 3.63 8.80 10.42
CA ILE A 16 4.30 9.75 11.31
C ILE A 16 3.33 10.83 11.80
N ARG A 17 2.57 11.43 10.87
CA ARG A 17 1.59 12.47 11.21
C ARG A 17 0.49 11.94 12.16
N ALA A 18 0.06 10.69 11.97
CA ALA A 18 -0.89 10.05 12.87
C ALA A 18 -0.29 9.72 14.25
N LEU A 19 0.94 9.21 14.29
CA LEU A 19 1.66 8.93 15.54
C LEU A 19 1.93 10.19 16.37
N LYS A 20 2.20 11.32 15.73
CA LYS A 20 2.40 12.62 16.42
C LYS A 20 1.18 13.07 17.21
N LYS A 21 -0.01 12.59 16.88
CA LYS A 21 -1.23 12.90 17.64
C LYS A 21 -1.30 12.15 18.97
N SER A 22 -0.51 11.10 19.15
CA SER A 22 -0.50 10.34 20.39
C SER A 22 0.23 11.09 21.50
N PRO A 23 -0.40 11.26 22.69
CA PRO A 23 0.27 11.90 23.82
C PRO A 23 1.44 11.08 24.37
N ARG A 24 1.50 9.78 24.02
CA ARG A 24 2.59 8.88 24.44
C ARG A 24 3.78 8.84 23.50
N CYS A 25 3.67 9.48 22.35
CA CYS A 25 4.76 9.62 21.38
C CYS A 25 5.57 10.88 21.68
N SER A 26 6.77 10.72 22.23
CA SER A 26 7.63 11.85 22.61
C SER A 26 8.63 12.23 21.54
N GLU A 27 9.07 11.30 20.72
CA GLU A 27 10.09 11.50 19.70
C GLU A 27 9.90 10.51 18.56
N ILE A 28 9.98 10.99 17.31
CA ILE A 28 9.88 10.16 16.11
C ILE A 28 11.11 10.36 15.24
N TRP A 29 11.66 9.23 14.80
CA TRP A 29 12.67 9.13 13.76
C TRP A 29 12.12 8.37 12.56
N CYS A 30 12.68 8.66 11.39
CA CYS A 30 12.37 7.95 10.16
C CYS A 30 13.67 7.61 9.41
N ALA A 31 13.77 6.41 8.90
CA ALA A 31 14.93 5.97 8.14
C ALA A 31 14.52 5.23 6.87
N PRO A 32 14.90 5.70 5.68
CA PRO A 32 15.71 6.90 5.44
C PRO A 32 14.95 8.22 5.55
N GLY A 33 13.60 8.22 5.52
CA GLY A 33 12.80 9.43 5.47
C GLY A 33 12.82 10.10 4.10
N ASN A 34 12.36 11.35 4.04
CA ASN A 34 12.36 12.19 2.84
C ASN A 34 12.36 13.67 3.22
N GLY A 35 12.30 14.55 2.22
CA GLY A 35 12.40 16.00 2.45
C GLY A 35 11.29 16.56 3.32
N GLY A 36 10.05 16.14 3.14
CA GLY A 36 8.92 16.61 3.95
C GLY A 36 8.84 15.97 5.33
N ILE A 37 9.21 14.69 5.44
CA ILE A 37 9.29 14.00 6.73
C ILE A 37 10.27 14.71 7.67
N SER A 38 11.34 15.31 7.14
CA SER A 38 12.34 16.02 7.94
C SER A 38 11.77 17.19 8.75
N TYR A 39 10.62 17.73 8.38
CA TYR A 39 9.92 18.77 9.17
C TYR A 39 9.10 18.19 10.34
N ASP A 40 8.79 16.89 10.30
CA ASP A 40 7.93 16.23 11.29
C ASP A 40 8.67 15.24 12.17
N ALA A 41 9.82 14.74 11.72
CA ALA A 41 10.61 13.71 12.40
C ALA A 41 12.10 13.87 12.10
N HIS A 42 12.94 13.29 12.95
CA HIS A 42 14.36 13.17 12.66
C HIS A 42 14.59 12.11 11.58
N CYS A 43 15.35 12.43 10.53
CA CYS A 43 15.69 11.48 9.48
C CYS A 43 17.12 10.94 9.67
N LYS A 44 17.27 9.65 9.39
CA LYS A 44 18.56 8.96 9.42
C LYS A 44 18.78 8.25 8.08
N ALA A 45 19.88 8.55 7.42
CA ALA A 45 20.21 7.99 6.10
C ALA A 45 20.63 6.51 6.19
N ILE A 46 19.69 5.64 6.52
CA ILE A 46 19.85 4.18 6.48
C ILE A 46 18.83 3.64 5.47
N PRO A 47 19.26 2.90 4.43
CA PRO A 47 18.32 2.25 3.52
C PRO A 47 17.36 1.32 4.25
N ALA A 48 16.08 1.33 3.87
CA ALA A 48 15.05 0.52 4.52
C ALA A 48 15.36 -1.00 4.43
N THR A 49 16.10 -1.41 3.43
CA THR A 49 16.50 -2.82 3.21
C THR A 49 17.78 -3.23 3.94
N ASP A 50 18.48 -2.30 4.56
CA ASP A 50 19.67 -2.61 5.37
C ASP A 50 19.26 -3.01 6.79
N VAL A 51 18.86 -4.26 6.93
CA VAL A 51 18.33 -4.81 8.18
C VAL A 51 19.34 -4.68 9.32
N ASP A 52 20.61 -5.05 9.09
CA ASP A 52 21.66 -5.05 10.12
C ASP A 52 21.94 -3.61 10.62
N ALA A 53 22.10 -2.66 9.72
CA ALA A 53 22.31 -1.26 10.07
C ALA A 53 21.10 -0.66 10.80
N MET A 54 19.89 -1.01 10.38
CA MET A 54 18.67 -0.53 11.00
C MET A 54 18.50 -1.06 12.43
N VAL A 55 18.72 -2.34 12.64
CA VAL A 55 18.66 -2.98 13.97
C VAL A 55 19.73 -2.40 14.89
N LYS A 56 20.96 -2.24 14.40
CA LYS A 56 22.05 -1.60 15.15
C LYS A 56 21.66 -0.18 15.59
N PHE A 57 21.14 0.62 14.67
CA PHE A 57 20.68 1.98 14.96
C PHE A 57 19.55 1.98 15.99
N ALA A 58 18.56 1.10 15.84
CA ALA A 58 17.44 0.99 16.77
C ALA A 58 17.90 0.65 18.19
N LYS A 59 18.90 -0.19 18.32
CA LYS A 59 19.48 -0.60 19.60
C LYS A 59 20.32 0.52 20.23
N GLU A 60 21.22 1.15 19.46
CA GLU A 60 22.09 2.23 19.94
C GLU A 60 21.30 3.45 20.40
N GLU A 61 20.27 3.83 19.68
CA GLU A 61 19.39 4.96 20.00
C GLU A 61 18.28 4.60 21.01
N ALA A 62 18.19 3.36 21.43
CA ALA A 62 17.23 2.86 22.40
C ALA A 62 15.77 3.19 22.05
N PHE A 63 15.35 2.88 20.82
CA PHE A 63 13.95 3.04 20.42
C PHE A 63 13.04 2.10 21.22
N ASP A 64 11.92 2.62 21.68
CA ASP A 64 10.91 1.85 22.40
C ASP A 64 10.05 0.99 21.47
N TYR A 65 9.90 1.42 20.23
CA TYR A 65 9.03 0.78 19.25
C TYR A 65 9.47 1.13 17.83
N VAL A 66 9.36 0.16 16.91
CA VAL A 66 9.69 0.34 15.50
C VAL A 66 8.48 0.00 14.64
N VAL A 67 8.15 0.87 13.69
CA VAL A 67 7.11 0.64 12.69
C VAL A 67 7.79 0.31 11.36
N VAL A 68 7.68 -0.95 10.91
CA VAL A 68 8.24 -1.38 9.62
C VAL A 68 7.14 -1.25 8.57
N ALA A 69 7.23 -0.19 7.77
CA ALA A 69 6.14 0.23 6.91
C ALA A 69 6.28 -0.18 5.43
N GLN A 70 7.39 -0.83 5.05
CA GLN A 70 7.65 -1.29 3.67
C GLN A 70 7.73 -2.81 3.58
N ASP A 71 7.37 -3.33 2.42
CA ASP A 71 7.36 -4.76 2.08
C ASP A 71 8.75 -5.41 2.06
N ASP A 72 9.73 -4.77 1.40
CA ASP A 72 11.08 -5.33 1.29
C ASP A 72 11.73 -5.63 2.66
N PRO A 73 11.81 -4.70 3.61
CA PRO A 73 12.37 -5.01 4.93
C PRO A 73 11.56 -6.06 5.69
N LEU A 74 10.24 -6.11 5.54
CA LEU A 74 9.41 -7.16 6.13
C LEU A 74 9.74 -8.54 5.57
N ALA A 75 9.87 -8.64 4.26
CA ALA A 75 10.25 -9.88 3.57
C ALA A 75 11.69 -10.32 3.91
N LEU A 76 12.57 -9.39 4.25
CA LEU A 76 13.95 -9.65 4.69
C LEU A 76 14.05 -10.06 6.16
N GLY A 77 12.96 -9.99 6.94
CA GLY A 77 12.94 -10.41 8.33
C GLY A 77 13.35 -9.33 9.34
N MET A 78 13.11 -8.05 9.04
CA MET A 78 13.47 -6.96 9.97
C MET A 78 12.74 -7.06 11.30
N VAL A 79 11.45 -7.44 11.30
CA VAL A 79 10.69 -7.63 12.55
C VAL A 79 11.29 -8.75 13.39
N ASP A 80 11.69 -9.87 12.77
CA ASP A 80 12.37 -10.97 13.44
C ASP A 80 13.69 -10.51 14.05
N ALA A 81 14.48 -9.75 13.30
CA ALA A 81 15.78 -9.26 13.74
C ALA A 81 15.67 -8.27 14.92
N LEU A 82 14.65 -7.41 14.91
CA LEU A 82 14.34 -6.49 16.01
C LEU A 82 13.89 -7.27 17.26
N ALA A 83 13.04 -8.27 17.10
CA ALA A 83 12.60 -9.13 18.21
C ALA A 83 13.77 -9.86 18.87
N ALA A 84 14.76 -10.32 18.09
CA ALA A 84 15.95 -10.99 18.58
C ALA A 84 16.80 -10.11 19.51
N VAL A 85 16.70 -8.80 19.43
CA VAL A 85 17.37 -7.83 20.33
C VAL A 85 16.41 -7.17 21.33
N GLY A 86 15.18 -7.70 21.45
CA GLY A 86 14.19 -7.24 22.43
C GLY A 86 13.46 -5.94 22.07
N ILE A 87 13.46 -5.53 20.81
CA ILE A 87 12.75 -4.32 20.36
C ILE A 87 11.44 -4.73 19.71
N PRO A 88 10.28 -4.32 20.27
CA PRO A 88 9.00 -4.61 19.66
C PRO A 88 8.81 -3.80 18.38
N ALA A 89 8.17 -4.41 17.39
CA ALA A 89 7.93 -3.78 16.11
C ALA A 89 6.51 -4.04 15.60
N PHE A 90 5.95 -3.07 14.88
CA PHE A 90 4.72 -3.23 14.13
C PHE A 90 5.07 -3.76 12.73
N GLY A 91 4.49 -4.89 12.40
CA GLY A 91 4.66 -5.56 11.10
C GLY A 91 4.71 -7.09 11.27
N PRO A 92 4.41 -7.83 10.19
CA PRO A 92 4.53 -9.29 10.21
C PRO A 92 6.00 -9.73 10.29
N ASP A 93 6.21 -10.91 10.82
CA ASP A 93 7.51 -11.58 10.70
C ASP A 93 7.75 -12.06 9.25
N LYS A 94 8.94 -12.54 8.98
CA LYS A 94 9.32 -13.00 7.62
C LYS A 94 8.39 -14.10 7.11
N ALA A 95 7.99 -15.03 7.97
CA ALA A 95 7.12 -16.14 7.61
C ALA A 95 5.72 -15.64 7.20
N ALA A 96 5.13 -14.71 7.94
CA ALA A 96 3.84 -14.13 7.63
C ALA A 96 3.89 -13.16 6.45
N ALA A 97 5.00 -12.44 6.26
CA ALA A 97 5.20 -11.53 5.13
C ALA A 97 5.14 -12.23 3.76
N ARG A 98 5.30 -13.57 3.72
CA ARG A 98 5.13 -14.36 2.49
C ARG A 98 3.75 -14.21 1.85
N ILE A 99 2.74 -13.78 2.58
CA ILE A 99 1.40 -13.55 2.00
C ILE A 99 1.43 -12.48 0.89
N GLU A 100 2.37 -11.56 0.93
CA GLU A 100 2.67 -10.62 -0.17
C GLU A 100 3.92 -11.03 -0.96
N ALA A 101 4.97 -11.46 -0.27
CA ALA A 101 6.26 -11.74 -0.89
C ALA A 101 6.23 -12.94 -1.85
N SER A 102 5.27 -13.85 -1.71
CA SER A 102 5.03 -14.95 -2.64
C SER A 102 3.57 -15.04 -3.05
N LYS A 103 3.30 -14.74 -4.33
CA LYS A 103 1.96 -14.88 -4.91
C LYS A 103 1.53 -16.34 -4.98
N VAL A 104 2.48 -17.24 -5.22
CA VAL A 104 2.23 -18.71 -5.17
C VAL A 104 1.76 -19.11 -3.79
N PHE A 105 2.46 -18.69 -2.73
CA PHE A 105 2.05 -18.97 -1.35
C PHE A 105 0.64 -18.48 -1.05
N SER A 106 0.32 -17.23 -1.39
CA SER A 106 -1.00 -16.65 -1.10
C SER A 106 -2.12 -17.34 -1.89
N LYS A 107 -1.86 -17.72 -3.15
CA LYS A 107 -2.84 -18.44 -3.97
C LYS A 107 -3.10 -19.85 -3.44
N ASP A 108 -2.06 -20.58 -3.09
CA ASP A 108 -2.17 -21.91 -2.51
C ASP A 108 -2.88 -21.89 -1.15
N LEU A 109 -2.60 -20.87 -0.34
CA LEU A 109 -3.31 -20.61 0.91
C LEU A 109 -4.82 -20.43 0.68
N MET A 110 -5.19 -19.55 -0.24
CA MET A 110 -6.59 -19.28 -0.56
C MET A 110 -7.31 -20.53 -1.09
N LYS A 111 -6.66 -21.29 -1.95
CA LYS A 111 -7.20 -22.55 -2.48
C LYS A 111 -7.41 -23.57 -1.37
N LYS A 112 -6.41 -23.75 -0.50
CA LYS A 112 -6.45 -24.73 0.60
C LYS A 112 -7.57 -24.45 1.60
N TYR A 113 -7.81 -23.16 1.90
CA TYR A 113 -8.78 -22.76 2.91
C TYR A 113 -10.09 -22.21 2.35
N GLY A 114 -10.33 -22.36 1.04
CA GLY A 114 -11.57 -21.96 0.40
C GLY A 114 -11.85 -20.46 0.39
N ILE A 115 -10.81 -19.63 0.38
CA ILE A 115 -10.94 -18.17 0.32
C ILE A 115 -11.17 -17.76 -1.13
N PRO A 116 -12.25 -16.97 -1.45
CA PRO A 116 -12.57 -16.61 -2.82
C PRO A 116 -11.47 -15.80 -3.50
N THR A 117 -11.00 -16.26 -4.64
CA THR A 117 -10.02 -15.59 -5.51
C THR A 117 -10.22 -16.04 -6.96
N ALA A 118 -9.51 -15.40 -7.89
CA ALA A 118 -9.51 -15.80 -9.30
C ALA A 118 -9.03 -17.25 -9.48
N LYS A 119 -9.63 -17.96 -10.42
CA LYS A 119 -9.11 -19.27 -10.87
C LYS A 119 -7.68 -19.08 -11.35
N TYR A 120 -6.76 -19.94 -10.92
CA TYR A 120 -5.34 -19.80 -11.21
C TYR A 120 -4.63 -21.16 -11.38
N GLU A 121 -3.47 -21.09 -12.00
CA GLU A 121 -2.44 -22.15 -11.99
C GLU A 121 -1.06 -21.52 -11.87
N THR A 122 -0.11 -22.29 -11.35
CA THR A 122 1.27 -21.85 -11.14
C THR A 122 2.22 -22.66 -12.01
N PHE A 123 3.26 -21.99 -12.53
CA PHE A 123 4.20 -22.59 -13.47
C PHE A 123 5.63 -22.11 -13.20
N ASP A 124 6.59 -23.00 -13.49
CA ASP A 124 8.03 -22.72 -13.54
C ASP A 124 8.62 -22.94 -14.94
N ASP A 125 7.79 -23.33 -15.91
CA ASP A 125 8.17 -23.65 -17.29
C ASP A 125 7.37 -22.79 -18.27
N PRO A 126 8.03 -21.97 -19.10
CA PRO A 126 7.36 -21.09 -20.07
C PRO A 126 6.49 -21.81 -21.09
N GLU A 127 6.90 -23.01 -21.53
CA GLU A 127 6.13 -23.80 -22.51
C GLU A 127 4.80 -24.27 -21.90
N LYS A 128 4.84 -24.74 -20.65
CA LYS A 128 3.64 -25.16 -19.93
C LYS A 128 2.67 -24.00 -19.67
N VAL A 129 3.18 -22.78 -19.43
CA VAL A 129 2.34 -21.58 -19.32
C VAL A 129 1.54 -21.40 -20.60
N MET A 130 2.22 -21.40 -21.74
CA MET A 130 1.58 -21.17 -23.05
C MET A 130 0.60 -22.29 -23.41
N ASP A 131 0.93 -23.53 -23.12
CA ASP A 131 0.03 -24.67 -23.34
C ASP A 131 -1.25 -24.51 -22.52
N TYR A 132 -1.13 -24.15 -21.26
CA TYR A 132 -2.28 -23.90 -20.39
C TYR A 132 -3.17 -22.75 -20.91
N ILE A 133 -2.57 -21.61 -21.28
CA ILE A 133 -3.30 -20.46 -21.81
C ILE A 133 -4.04 -20.81 -23.10
N LYS A 134 -3.41 -21.57 -23.99
CA LYS A 134 -4.05 -22.05 -25.24
C LYS A 134 -5.23 -22.97 -24.98
N VAL A 135 -5.10 -23.88 -24.02
CA VAL A 135 -6.19 -24.82 -23.65
C VAL A 135 -7.37 -24.08 -23.04
N GLU A 136 -7.12 -23.13 -22.13
CA GLU A 136 -8.19 -22.32 -21.52
C GLU A 136 -8.87 -21.41 -22.56
N GLY A 137 -8.12 -20.86 -23.51
CA GLY A 137 -8.62 -20.07 -24.65
C GLY A 137 -9.42 -18.83 -24.27
N LYS A 138 -9.26 -18.32 -23.06
CA LYS A 138 -10.00 -17.17 -22.52
C LYS A 138 -9.10 -15.95 -22.37
N TYR A 139 -9.58 -14.83 -22.86
CA TYR A 139 -8.89 -13.55 -22.76
C TYR A 139 -9.84 -12.46 -22.26
N PRO A 140 -9.35 -11.40 -21.55
CA PRO A 140 -7.97 -11.26 -21.11
C PRO A 140 -7.52 -12.36 -20.14
N VAL A 141 -6.22 -12.62 -20.10
CA VAL A 141 -5.59 -13.50 -19.10
C VAL A 141 -4.58 -12.69 -18.31
N VAL A 142 -4.44 -12.98 -17.01
CA VAL A 142 -3.51 -12.28 -16.13
C VAL A 142 -2.31 -13.16 -15.83
N ILE A 143 -1.10 -12.64 -16.04
CA ILE A 143 0.16 -13.33 -15.74
C ILE A 143 0.90 -12.51 -14.69
N LYS A 144 1.22 -13.12 -13.55
CA LYS A 144 1.90 -12.47 -12.42
C LYS A 144 3.22 -13.16 -12.13
N ALA A 145 4.31 -12.38 -12.07
CA ALA A 145 5.57 -12.86 -11.54
C ALA A 145 5.42 -13.16 -10.04
N ASP A 146 6.04 -14.24 -9.56
CA ASP A 146 6.08 -14.54 -8.13
C ASP A 146 7.09 -13.63 -7.42
N GLY A 147 6.72 -13.06 -6.30
CA GLY A 147 7.58 -12.18 -5.51
C GLY A 147 7.24 -10.69 -5.59
N LEU A 148 8.08 -9.90 -4.94
CA LEU A 148 7.96 -8.44 -4.89
C LEU A 148 8.50 -7.83 -6.18
N ALA A 149 7.63 -7.32 -7.04
CA ALA A 149 7.98 -6.70 -8.31
C ALA A 149 7.50 -5.24 -8.42
N LEU A 150 7.32 -4.56 -7.28
CA LEU A 150 6.88 -3.17 -7.17
C LEU A 150 5.59 -2.87 -7.96
N GLY A 151 4.66 -3.84 -7.99
CA GLY A 151 3.42 -3.74 -8.77
C GLY A 151 3.58 -3.84 -10.28
N LYS A 152 4.80 -4.02 -10.79
CA LYS A 152 5.10 -4.09 -12.23
C LYS A 152 5.08 -5.51 -12.80
N GLY A 153 5.10 -6.52 -11.95
CA GLY A 153 5.12 -7.92 -12.34
C GLY A 153 3.75 -8.51 -12.68
N VAL A 154 2.76 -7.68 -12.99
CA VAL A 154 1.39 -8.09 -13.36
C VAL A 154 1.11 -7.65 -14.79
N LEU A 155 0.82 -8.59 -15.67
CA LEU A 155 0.50 -8.36 -17.07
C LEU A 155 -0.92 -8.83 -17.36
N ILE A 156 -1.73 -7.98 -17.97
CA ILE A 156 -3.06 -8.30 -18.48
C ILE A 156 -2.92 -8.45 -20.00
N CYS A 157 -3.06 -9.68 -20.50
CA CYS A 157 -2.81 -10.03 -21.88
C CYS A 157 -4.14 -10.21 -22.61
N GLN A 158 -4.36 -9.46 -23.69
CA GLN A 158 -5.61 -9.42 -24.44
C GLN A 158 -5.73 -10.55 -25.45
N ASN A 159 -4.60 -11.19 -25.80
CA ASN A 159 -4.53 -12.23 -26.82
C ASN A 159 -3.30 -13.13 -26.61
N GLU A 160 -3.18 -14.19 -27.41
CA GLU A 160 -2.09 -15.15 -27.32
C GLU A 160 -0.71 -14.51 -27.52
N GLN A 161 -0.60 -13.56 -28.45
CA GLN A 161 0.69 -12.90 -28.72
C GLN A 161 1.16 -12.07 -27.53
N GLU A 162 0.26 -11.31 -26.92
CA GLU A 162 0.60 -10.54 -25.70
C GLU A 162 0.98 -11.47 -24.55
N ALA A 163 0.30 -12.61 -24.41
CA ALA A 163 0.64 -13.61 -23.41
C ALA A 163 2.03 -14.22 -23.66
N ALA A 164 2.36 -14.56 -24.89
CA ALA A 164 3.67 -15.08 -25.26
C ALA A 164 4.79 -14.04 -24.98
N ASP A 165 4.57 -12.80 -25.35
CA ASP A 165 5.51 -11.69 -25.07
C ASP A 165 5.70 -11.48 -23.58
N GLY A 166 4.63 -11.54 -22.81
CA GLY A 166 4.65 -11.42 -21.35
C GLY A 166 5.40 -12.57 -20.67
N VAL A 167 5.17 -13.80 -21.08
CA VAL A 167 5.91 -14.98 -20.58
C VAL A 167 7.40 -14.84 -20.86
N LYS A 168 7.75 -14.42 -22.07
CA LYS A 168 9.15 -14.17 -22.46
C LYS A 168 9.79 -13.09 -21.57
N GLU A 169 9.12 -11.97 -21.39
CA GLU A 169 9.60 -10.85 -20.56
C GLU A 169 9.85 -11.28 -19.10
N ILE A 170 8.93 -12.00 -18.52
CA ILE A 170 9.00 -12.42 -17.11
C ILE A 170 9.98 -13.59 -16.92
N MET A 171 9.81 -14.66 -17.68
CA MET A 171 10.47 -15.95 -17.39
C MET A 171 11.79 -16.14 -18.13
N LEU A 172 11.91 -15.64 -19.35
CA LEU A 172 13.12 -15.81 -20.19
C LEU A 172 14.07 -14.61 -20.05
N ASP A 173 13.57 -13.40 -20.26
CA ASP A 173 14.38 -12.18 -20.16
C ASP A 173 14.67 -11.77 -18.72
N LYS A 174 13.99 -12.41 -17.74
CA LYS A 174 14.17 -12.18 -16.30
C LYS A 174 14.06 -10.72 -15.88
N LYS A 175 13.15 -9.98 -16.49
CA LYS A 175 12.92 -8.55 -16.20
C LYS A 175 12.75 -8.24 -14.70
N PHE A 176 12.20 -9.19 -13.94
CA PHE A 176 11.98 -9.09 -12.49
C PHE A 176 12.93 -10.01 -11.69
N GLY A 177 14.05 -10.38 -12.27
CA GLY A 177 15.04 -11.24 -11.62
C GLY A 177 14.46 -12.59 -11.19
N ALA A 178 14.79 -13.03 -9.97
CA ALA A 178 14.33 -14.30 -9.41
C ALA A 178 12.81 -14.39 -9.27
N SER A 179 12.09 -13.26 -9.15
CA SER A 179 10.63 -13.23 -9.12
C SER A 179 9.99 -13.79 -10.40
N GLY A 180 10.72 -13.83 -11.51
CA GLY A 180 10.28 -14.41 -12.77
C GLY A 180 10.53 -15.92 -12.89
N ASN A 181 11.07 -16.59 -11.87
CA ASN A 181 11.28 -18.04 -11.91
C ASN A 181 9.96 -18.83 -11.86
N HIS A 182 8.97 -18.26 -11.20
CA HIS A 182 7.62 -18.80 -11.11
C HIS A 182 6.62 -17.74 -11.53
N VAL A 183 5.54 -18.16 -12.16
CA VAL A 183 4.42 -17.29 -12.53
C VAL A 183 3.11 -17.88 -12.06
N VAL A 184 2.16 -16.99 -11.77
CA VAL A 184 0.76 -17.32 -11.53
C VAL A 184 -0.03 -16.85 -12.74
N VAL A 185 -0.79 -17.74 -13.34
CA VAL A 185 -1.71 -17.42 -14.44
C VAL A 185 -3.12 -17.43 -13.89
N GLU A 186 -3.83 -16.31 -14.04
CA GLU A 186 -5.16 -16.11 -13.46
C GLU A 186 -6.20 -15.74 -14.51
N GLU A 187 -7.45 -16.12 -14.24
CA GLU A 187 -8.58 -15.54 -14.97
C GLU A 187 -8.67 -14.03 -14.68
N PHE A 188 -9.16 -13.28 -15.64
CA PHE A 188 -9.40 -11.86 -15.48
C PHE A 188 -10.73 -11.63 -14.77
N LEU A 189 -10.66 -11.00 -13.60
CA LEU A 189 -11.84 -10.61 -12.82
C LEU A 189 -12.36 -9.25 -13.27
N THR A 190 -13.68 -9.07 -13.23
CA THR A 190 -14.36 -7.82 -13.54
C THR A 190 -15.25 -7.37 -12.38
N GLY A 191 -15.33 -6.08 -12.18
CA GLY A 191 -16.12 -5.45 -11.15
C GLY A 191 -15.42 -4.24 -10.55
N PRO A 192 -16.05 -3.56 -9.59
CA PRO A 192 -15.37 -2.50 -8.83
C PRO A 192 -14.26 -3.07 -7.95
N GLU A 193 -13.11 -2.40 -7.92
CA GLU A 193 -12.03 -2.70 -6.98
C GLU A 193 -12.24 -1.97 -5.65
N VAL A 194 -11.90 -2.64 -4.57
CA VAL A 194 -11.96 -2.10 -3.21
C VAL A 194 -10.68 -2.45 -2.48
N SER A 195 -10.10 -1.47 -1.81
CA SER A 195 -8.97 -1.67 -0.89
C SER A 195 -9.46 -1.60 0.54
N VAL A 196 -9.19 -2.64 1.33
CA VAL A 196 -9.47 -2.68 2.75
C VAL A 196 -8.20 -3.03 3.50
N LEU A 197 -7.64 -2.03 4.18
CA LEU A 197 -6.54 -2.23 5.12
C LEU A 197 -7.14 -2.69 6.44
N SER A 198 -6.43 -3.53 7.17
CA SER A 198 -6.88 -4.01 8.48
C SER A 198 -5.76 -4.09 9.47
N PHE A 199 -6.05 -3.84 10.75
CA PHE A 199 -5.18 -4.24 11.85
C PHE A 199 -5.43 -5.72 12.16
N CYS A 200 -4.38 -6.49 12.29
CA CYS A 200 -4.45 -7.92 12.58
C CYS A 200 -3.38 -8.29 13.60
N ASP A 201 -3.78 -8.98 14.66
CA ASP A 201 -2.89 -9.39 15.75
C ASP A 201 -2.60 -10.90 15.80
N GLY A 202 -2.92 -11.59 14.70
CA GLY A 202 -2.79 -13.04 14.57
C GLY A 202 -4.08 -13.81 14.87
N LYS A 203 -5.04 -13.20 15.54
CA LYS A 203 -6.34 -13.79 15.92
C LYS A 203 -7.50 -12.89 15.53
N THR A 204 -7.41 -11.62 15.86
CA THR A 204 -8.42 -10.60 15.63
C THR A 204 -8.03 -9.77 14.41
N VAL A 205 -9.01 -9.49 13.56
CA VAL A 205 -8.88 -8.58 12.42
C VAL A 205 -9.86 -7.42 12.60
N LYS A 206 -9.36 -6.19 12.52
CA LYS A 206 -10.17 -4.97 12.57
C LYS A 206 -9.96 -4.16 11.29
N PRO A 207 -10.93 -4.25 10.36
CA PRO A 207 -10.86 -3.50 9.11
C PRO A 207 -10.88 -1.99 9.36
N MET A 208 -10.11 -1.27 8.57
CA MET A 208 -10.13 0.19 8.50
C MET A 208 -11.21 0.63 7.49
N VAL A 209 -11.45 1.93 7.40
CA VAL A 209 -12.31 2.48 6.37
C VAL A 209 -11.83 2.05 4.97
N SER A 210 -12.77 1.67 4.10
CA SER A 210 -12.46 1.25 2.74
C SER A 210 -11.96 2.41 1.88
N SER A 211 -11.20 2.10 0.83
CA SER A 211 -10.70 3.10 -0.10
C SER A 211 -10.80 2.63 -1.55
N MET A 212 -10.69 3.60 -2.47
CA MET A 212 -10.65 3.37 -3.91
C MET A 212 -9.41 4.05 -4.47
N ASP A 213 -8.46 3.25 -4.95
CA ASP A 213 -7.25 3.73 -5.61
C ASP A 213 -7.46 3.89 -7.13
N HIS A 214 -6.60 4.68 -7.75
CA HIS A 214 -6.59 4.95 -9.18
C HIS A 214 -5.23 4.57 -9.74
N LYS A 215 -5.13 3.38 -10.31
CA LYS A 215 -3.86 2.76 -10.71
C LYS A 215 -3.26 3.32 -11.99
N ARG A 216 -4.07 3.80 -12.92
CA ARG A 216 -3.60 4.28 -14.22
C ARG A 216 -3.01 5.69 -14.13
N ALA A 217 -2.00 5.94 -14.95
CA ALA A 217 -1.27 7.21 -14.94
C ALA A 217 -2.08 8.41 -15.46
N LEU A 218 -3.00 8.18 -16.37
CA LEU A 218 -3.74 9.21 -17.09
C LEU A 218 -5.23 9.19 -16.74
N ASP A 219 -5.91 10.30 -17.04
CA ASP A 219 -7.35 10.42 -16.89
C ASP A 219 -8.09 9.31 -17.65
N HIS A 220 -9.32 9.02 -17.25
CA HIS A 220 -10.17 7.95 -17.81
C HIS A 220 -9.58 6.54 -17.71
N ASP A 221 -8.72 6.30 -16.71
CA ASP A 221 -8.01 5.05 -16.51
C ASP A 221 -7.18 4.60 -17.72
N GLU A 222 -6.57 5.57 -18.39
CA GLU A 222 -5.66 5.33 -19.50
C GLU A 222 -4.18 5.35 -19.08
N GLY A 223 -3.32 4.94 -19.99
CA GLY A 223 -1.88 4.90 -19.78
C GLY A 223 -1.42 3.66 -18.98
N LEU A 224 -0.21 3.75 -18.46
CA LEU A 224 0.43 2.65 -17.75
C LEU A 224 -0.07 2.52 -16.31
N ASN A 225 0.02 1.30 -15.77
CA ASN A 225 -0.16 1.07 -14.34
C ASN A 225 0.92 1.78 -13.52
N THR A 226 0.51 2.29 -12.37
CA THR A 226 1.38 3.00 -11.41
C THR A 226 1.20 2.42 -10.02
N GLY A 227 1.87 2.98 -9.05
CA GLY A 227 1.65 2.71 -7.62
C GLY A 227 0.37 3.33 -7.06
N GLY A 228 -0.37 4.10 -7.87
CA GLY A 228 -1.57 4.85 -7.52
C GLY A 228 -1.40 6.35 -7.71
N MET A 229 -2.37 6.95 -8.40
CA MET A 229 -2.38 8.38 -8.76
C MET A 229 -3.34 9.20 -7.90
N GLY A 230 -4.03 8.56 -7.01
CA GLY A 230 -4.97 9.18 -6.08
C GLY A 230 -5.90 8.16 -5.48
N THR A 231 -6.48 8.51 -4.36
CA THR A 231 -7.33 7.62 -3.57
C THR A 231 -8.43 8.40 -2.89
N VAL A 232 -9.58 7.78 -2.73
CA VAL A 232 -10.70 8.32 -1.96
C VAL A 232 -11.15 7.32 -0.90
N ALA A 233 -11.68 7.81 0.19
CA ALA A 233 -12.29 7.02 1.25
C ALA A 233 -13.52 7.75 1.81
N PRO A 234 -14.60 7.01 2.15
CA PRO A 234 -14.80 5.59 1.94
C PRO A 234 -15.06 5.23 0.47
N ASN A 235 -14.94 3.94 0.13
CA ASN A 235 -15.33 3.43 -1.18
C ASN A 235 -16.84 3.16 -1.21
N PRO A 236 -17.61 3.81 -2.09
CA PRO A 236 -19.07 3.70 -2.08
C PRO A 236 -19.61 2.31 -2.48
N TYR A 237 -18.80 1.51 -3.17
CA TYR A 237 -19.16 0.13 -3.47
C TYR A 237 -19.05 -0.82 -2.28
N TYR A 238 -18.31 -0.43 -1.24
CA TYR A 238 -18.11 -1.22 -0.03
C TYR A 238 -19.23 -0.92 0.98
N THR A 239 -20.41 -1.47 0.69
CA THR A 239 -21.60 -1.32 1.52
C THR A 239 -21.48 -2.16 2.81
N PRO A 240 -22.30 -1.90 3.86
CA PRO A 240 -22.33 -2.74 5.06
C PRO A 240 -22.57 -4.23 4.76
N ALA A 241 -23.43 -4.55 3.79
CA ALA A 241 -23.66 -5.94 3.36
C ALA A 241 -22.42 -6.57 2.72
N VAL A 242 -21.72 -5.85 1.86
CA VAL A 242 -20.44 -6.29 1.26
C VAL A 242 -19.38 -6.46 2.34
N ALA A 243 -19.29 -5.52 3.28
CA ALA A 243 -18.33 -5.57 4.38
C ALA A 243 -18.54 -6.83 5.26
N GLU A 244 -19.78 -7.15 5.61
CA GLU A 244 -20.11 -8.36 6.37
C GLU A 244 -19.73 -9.63 5.59
N ARG A 245 -20.02 -9.66 4.30
CA ARG A 245 -19.67 -10.78 3.45
C ARG A 245 -18.15 -10.97 3.35
N CYS A 246 -17.40 -9.88 3.18
CA CYS A 246 -15.93 -9.92 3.18
C CYS A 246 -15.38 -10.40 4.52
N MET A 247 -15.96 -9.97 5.64
CA MET A 247 -15.54 -10.44 6.97
C MET A 247 -15.67 -11.95 7.08
N GLN A 248 -16.83 -12.51 6.74
CA GLN A 248 -17.12 -13.93 6.90
C GLN A 248 -16.43 -14.82 5.87
N GLU A 249 -16.35 -14.39 4.62
CA GLU A 249 -15.83 -15.23 3.53
C GLU A 249 -14.32 -15.05 3.29
N ILE A 250 -13.74 -13.90 3.68
CA ILE A 250 -12.36 -13.54 3.32
C ILE A 250 -11.50 -13.22 4.56
N PHE A 251 -11.89 -12.25 5.38
CA PHE A 251 -10.99 -11.71 6.42
C PHE A 251 -10.75 -12.71 7.55
N LEU A 252 -11.81 -13.22 8.15
CA LEU A 252 -11.69 -14.24 9.20
C LEU A 252 -11.04 -15.54 8.68
N PRO A 253 -11.43 -16.08 7.52
CA PRO A 253 -10.76 -17.25 6.95
C PRO A 253 -9.27 -17.03 6.66
N THR A 254 -8.87 -15.84 6.20
CA THR A 254 -7.44 -15.54 5.94
C THR A 254 -6.62 -15.55 7.23
N VAL A 255 -7.12 -14.89 8.28
CA VAL A 255 -6.43 -14.85 9.58
C VAL A 255 -6.30 -16.25 10.18
N ALA A 256 -7.38 -17.05 10.13
CA ALA A 256 -7.37 -18.43 10.59
C ALA A 256 -6.43 -19.32 9.76
N ALA A 257 -6.37 -19.13 8.45
CA ALA A 257 -5.50 -19.87 7.57
C ALA A 257 -4.02 -19.60 7.87
N MET A 258 -3.64 -18.34 8.07
CA MET A 258 -2.26 -17.97 8.43
C MET A 258 -1.86 -18.57 9.77
N GLN A 259 -2.75 -18.58 10.74
CA GLN A 259 -2.53 -19.23 12.03
C GLN A 259 -2.37 -20.74 11.88
N ALA A 260 -3.21 -21.39 11.09
CA ALA A 260 -3.17 -22.84 10.84
C ALA A 260 -1.88 -23.26 10.12
N GLU A 261 -1.32 -22.40 9.25
CA GLU A 261 -0.03 -22.64 8.59
C GLU A 261 1.19 -22.36 9.50
N GLY A 262 0.97 -21.97 10.75
CA GLY A 262 2.04 -21.68 11.69
C GLY A 262 2.75 -20.35 11.50
N CYS A 263 2.15 -19.43 10.74
CA CYS A 263 2.64 -18.08 10.48
C CYS A 263 1.55 -17.03 10.73
N PRO A 264 1.10 -16.87 12.00
CA PRO A 264 0.08 -15.89 12.34
C PRO A 264 0.52 -14.49 11.90
N PHE A 265 -0.40 -13.75 11.29
CA PHE A 265 -0.10 -12.41 10.77
C PHE A 265 -0.36 -11.35 11.84
N LYS A 266 0.67 -10.56 12.17
CA LYS A 266 0.56 -9.38 13.05
C LYS A 266 1.03 -8.14 12.30
N GLY A 267 0.16 -7.14 12.16
CA GLY A 267 0.48 -5.91 11.46
C GLY A 267 -0.71 -5.35 10.70
N CYS A 268 -0.43 -4.65 9.62
CA CYS A 268 -1.45 -4.21 8.66
C CYS A 268 -1.56 -5.22 7.53
N LEU A 269 -2.69 -5.93 7.49
CA LEU A 269 -3.04 -6.82 6.39
C LEU A 269 -3.98 -6.09 5.43
N TYR A 270 -3.50 -5.86 4.23
CA TYR A 270 -4.23 -5.18 3.16
C TYR A 270 -4.87 -6.21 2.23
N PHE A 271 -6.18 -6.12 2.08
CA PHE A 271 -6.97 -6.91 1.15
C PHE A 271 -7.29 -6.08 -0.09
N GLY A 272 -6.72 -6.45 -1.23
CA GLY A 272 -7.14 -5.95 -2.54
C GLY A 272 -8.28 -6.83 -3.06
N LEU A 273 -9.46 -6.26 -3.24
CA LEU A 273 -10.68 -6.98 -3.54
C LEU A 273 -11.27 -6.55 -4.89
N MET A 274 -11.88 -7.51 -5.59
CA MET A 274 -12.76 -7.27 -6.73
C MET A 274 -14.18 -7.68 -6.33
N LEU A 275 -15.13 -6.78 -6.47
CA LEU A 275 -16.55 -7.09 -6.25
C LEU A 275 -17.14 -7.64 -7.55
N THR A 276 -17.05 -8.96 -7.72
CA THR A 276 -17.51 -9.63 -8.94
C THR A 276 -19.02 -9.91 -8.86
N PRO A 277 -19.68 -10.26 -9.97
CA PRO A 277 -21.08 -10.69 -9.95
C PRO A 277 -21.36 -11.88 -9.01
N ASP A 278 -20.35 -12.74 -8.77
CA ASP A 278 -20.44 -13.89 -7.87
C ASP A 278 -20.10 -13.56 -6.42
N GLY A 279 -19.71 -12.32 -6.13
CA GLY A 279 -19.33 -11.84 -4.81
C GLY A 279 -17.89 -11.33 -4.75
N PRO A 280 -17.43 -10.93 -3.55
CA PRO A 280 -16.08 -10.42 -3.38
C PRO A 280 -15.04 -11.52 -3.57
N LYS A 281 -13.97 -11.19 -4.27
CA LYS A 281 -12.79 -12.06 -4.49
C LYS A 281 -11.52 -11.30 -4.18
N VAL A 282 -10.55 -11.99 -3.61
CA VAL A 282 -9.21 -11.41 -3.36
C VAL A 282 -8.46 -11.32 -4.68
N ILE A 283 -8.01 -10.11 -5.02
CA ILE A 283 -7.06 -9.88 -6.12
C ILE A 283 -5.65 -10.18 -5.63
N GLU A 284 -5.29 -9.58 -4.48
CA GLU A 284 -3.98 -9.71 -3.87
C GLU A 284 -4.02 -9.34 -2.38
N TYR A 285 -3.02 -9.80 -1.66
CA TYR A 285 -2.72 -9.34 -0.31
C TYR A 285 -1.50 -8.43 -0.33
N THR A 286 -1.48 -7.50 0.63
CA THR A 286 -0.29 -6.71 0.95
C THR A 286 -0.03 -6.81 2.44
N CYS A 287 1.23 -6.99 2.84
CA CYS A 287 1.61 -7.24 4.24
C CYS A 287 1.94 -5.97 5.03
N ARG A 288 1.57 -4.81 4.52
CA ARG A 288 1.86 -3.49 5.09
C ARG A 288 0.79 -2.48 4.66
N PHE A 289 0.83 -1.30 5.24
CA PHE A 289 0.02 -0.18 4.78
C PHE A 289 0.24 0.12 3.28
N GLY A 290 -0.82 0.50 2.57
CA GLY A 290 -0.76 0.89 1.16
C GLY A 290 -0.35 2.36 0.96
N ALA A 291 0.05 2.71 -0.23
CA ALA A 291 0.31 4.08 -0.67
C ALA A 291 -0.24 4.28 -2.09
N PRO A 292 -1.25 5.15 -2.31
CA PRO A 292 -1.67 6.25 -1.44
C PRO A 292 -2.85 5.97 -0.49
N GLU A 293 -3.26 4.74 -0.25
CA GLU A 293 -4.42 4.42 0.59
C GLU A 293 -4.27 4.93 2.03
N THR A 294 -3.09 4.80 2.61
CA THR A 294 -2.79 5.26 3.97
C THR A 294 -3.04 6.77 4.12
N GLN A 295 -2.80 7.55 3.06
CA GLN A 295 -2.97 8.99 3.04
C GLN A 295 -4.44 9.44 3.13
N VAL A 296 -5.40 8.56 2.90
CA VAL A 296 -6.84 8.84 3.11
C VAL A 296 -7.43 8.10 4.30
N VAL A 297 -6.88 6.95 4.65
CA VAL A 297 -7.39 6.09 5.73
C VAL A 297 -7.00 6.63 7.10
N LEU A 298 -5.73 6.93 7.34
CA LEU A 298 -5.25 7.41 8.64
C LEU A 298 -5.77 8.79 9.03
N PRO A 299 -5.98 9.76 8.12
CA PRO A 299 -6.64 11.02 8.49
C PRO A 299 -8.05 10.86 9.05
N LEU A 300 -8.73 9.76 8.72
CA LEU A 300 -10.07 9.43 9.21
C LEU A 300 -10.06 8.61 10.51
N LEU A 301 -8.89 8.14 10.95
CA LEU A 301 -8.75 7.41 12.20
C LEU A 301 -8.93 8.34 13.39
N GLU A 302 -9.90 8.05 14.27
CA GLU A 302 -10.13 8.78 15.52
C GLU A 302 -9.38 8.18 16.70
N SER A 303 -9.11 6.87 16.67
CA SER A 303 -8.36 6.18 17.71
C SER A 303 -6.88 6.57 17.68
N ASP A 304 -6.21 6.45 18.83
CA ASP A 304 -4.76 6.64 18.93
C ASP A 304 -4.03 5.53 18.17
N LEU A 305 -3.37 5.87 17.07
CA LEU A 305 -2.67 4.89 16.22
C LEU A 305 -1.62 4.10 17.00
N LEU A 306 -0.86 4.76 17.89
CA LEU A 306 0.16 4.07 18.69
C LEU A 306 -0.46 3.00 19.60
N THR A 307 -1.58 3.30 20.23
CA THR A 307 -2.31 2.34 21.07
C THR A 307 -2.78 1.14 20.23
N VAL A 308 -3.33 1.37 19.04
CA VAL A 308 -3.79 0.31 18.14
C VAL A 308 -2.60 -0.53 17.63
N MET A 309 -1.49 0.10 17.28
CA MET A 309 -0.29 -0.61 16.84
C MET A 309 0.30 -1.49 17.95
N GLU A 310 0.40 -0.99 19.19
CA GLU A 310 0.87 -1.78 20.32
C GLU A 310 -0.06 -2.96 20.61
N ALA A 311 -1.38 -2.75 20.57
CA ALA A 311 -2.35 -3.83 20.74
C ALA A 311 -2.23 -4.90 19.65
N THR A 312 -1.93 -4.49 18.44
CA THR A 312 -1.65 -5.40 17.31
C THR A 312 -0.41 -6.26 17.59
N THR A 313 0.67 -5.63 18.03
CA THR A 313 1.92 -6.34 18.38
C THR A 313 1.75 -7.26 19.58
N ASN A 314 1.00 -6.83 20.59
CA ASN A 314 0.82 -7.54 21.87
C ASN A 314 -0.29 -8.60 21.84
N GLY A 315 -1.09 -8.70 20.76
CA GLY A 315 -2.19 -9.66 20.67
C GLY A 315 -3.41 -9.29 21.51
N THR A 316 -3.63 -8.00 21.75
CA THR A 316 -4.75 -7.45 22.55
C THR A 316 -5.73 -6.61 21.73
N LEU A 317 -5.74 -6.80 20.44
CA LEU A 317 -6.57 -6.01 19.51
C LEU A 317 -8.07 -6.22 19.76
N ASP A 318 -8.47 -7.40 20.23
CA ASP A 318 -9.84 -7.72 20.61
C ASP A 318 -10.39 -6.82 21.74
N LYS A 319 -9.52 -6.28 22.59
CA LYS A 319 -9.84 -5.39 23.72
C LYS A 319 -9.64 -3.91 23.41
N THR A 320 -9.29 -3.58 22.18
CA THR A 320 -8.94 -2.23 21.76
C THR A 320 -9.98 -1.69 20.80
N ASP A 321 -10.56 -0.54 21.11
CA ASP A 321 -11.46 0.15 20.19
C ASP A 321 -10.69 0.75 19.03
N VAL A 322 -11.18 0.52 17.81
CA VAL A 322 -10.68 1.14 16.59
C VAL A 322 -11.83 1.87 15.91
N LYS A 323 -11.79 3.18 15.95
CA LYS A 323 -12.86 4.05 15.44
C LYS A 323 -12.36 4.94 14.32
N PHE A 324 -13.19 5.07 13.31
CA PHE A 324 -12.99 5.98 12.18
C PHE A 324 -14.11 7.01 12.12
N SER A 325 -13.79 8.21 11.63
CA SER A 325 -14.75 9.28 11.34
C SER A 325 -15.75 8.83 10.26
N ASP A 326 -16.98 9.30 10.36
CA ASP A 326 -18.00 9.14 9.31
C ASP A 326 -17.79 10.09 8.11
N GLY A 327 -16.76 10.90 8.12
CA GLY A 327 -16.41 11.81 7.03
C GLY A 327 -15.77 11.10 5.83
N ALA A 328 -15.16 11.90 4.97
CA ALA A 328 -14.49 11.46 3.77
C ALA A 328 -13.10 12.09 3.64
N ALA A 329 -12.23 11.41 2.89
CA ALA A 329 -10.92 11.91 2.53
C ALA A 329 -10.62 11.66 1.04
N ALA A 330 -9.88 12.56 0.42
CA ALA A 330 -9.41 12.42 -0.95
C ALA A 330 -7.94 12.84 -1.02
N CYS A 331 -7.14 12.04 -1.72
CA CYS A 331 -5.73 12.30 -1.96
C CYS A 331 -5.46 12.35 -3.46
N VAL A 332 -4.86 13.43 -3.92
CA VAL A 332 -4.41 13.61 -5.30
C VAL A 332 -2.88 13.55 -5.33
N ILE A 333 -2.34 12.64 -6.12
CA ILE A 333 -0.89 12.50 -6.28
C ILE A 333 -0.38 13.51 -7.28
N LEU A 334 0.67 14.24 -6.89
CA LEU A 334 1.47 15.06 -7.77
C LEU A 334 2.74 14.29 -8.13
N ALA A 335 2.88 13.95 -9.40
CA ALA A 335 3.95 13.11 -9.92
C ALA A 335 4.93 13.89 -10.79
N SER A 336 6.14 13.40 -10.90
CA SER A 336 7.12 13.87 -11.88
C SER A 336 6.67 13.55 -13.30
N GLY A 337 6.87 14.47 -14.23
CA GLY A 337 6.58 14.24 -15.65
C GLY A 337 7.38 13.05 -16.18
N GLY A 338 6.68 12.13 -16.85
CA GLY A 338 7.26 10.87 -17.34
C GLY A 338 6.98 9.65 -16.45
N TYR A 339 6.63 9.83 -15.17
CA TYR A 339 6.23 8.72 -14.30
C TYR A 339 5.03 7.94 -14.91
N PRO A 340 5.00 6.59 -14.90
CA PRO A 340 5.88 5.65 -14.18
C PRO A 340 7.14 5.20 -14.95
N LEU A 341 7.41 5.80 -16.09
CA LEU A 341 8.65 5.58 -16.84
C LEU A 341 9.77 6.50 -16.33
N ALA A 342 10.69 6.89 -17.22
CA ALA A 342 11.80 7.76 -16.87
C ALA A 342 11.32 9.19 -16.55
N TYR A 343 11.87 9.78 -15.52
CA TYR A 343 11.60 11.15 -15.08
C TYR A 343 12.85 11.79 -14.51
N GLU A 344 12.88 13.11 -14.53
CA GLU A 344 13.96 13.92 -13.94
C GLU A 344 13.69 14.17 -12.47
N LYS A 345 14.76 14.29 -11.68
CA LYS A 345 14.74 14.64 -10.25
C LYS A 345 15.38 16.01 -10.03
N GLY A 346 15.24 16.55 -8.81
CA GLY A 346 15.91 17.77 -8.41
C GLY A 346 15.17 19.05 -8.83
N LYS A 347 13.91 18.96 -9.24
CA LYS A 347 13.09 20.13 -9.57
C LYS A 347 12.60 20.79 -8.29
N GLU A 348 12.80 22.12 -8.17
CA GLU A 348 12.34 22.87 -7.00
C GLU A 348 10.82 22.82 -6.84
N ILE A 349 10.36 22.54 -5.63
CA ILE A 349 8.95 22.53 -5.26
C ILE A 349 8.64 23.86 -4.55
N THR A 350 7.68 24.61 -5.05
CA THR A 350 7.24 25.88 -4.50
C THR A 350 5.78 25.84 -4.07
N GLY A 351 5.35 26.79 -3.24
CA GLY A 351 3.98 26.89 -2.75
C GLY A 351 3.75 26.24 -1.38
N LEU A 352 4.78 25.71 -0.75
CA LEU A 352 4.71 25.09 0.57
C LEU A 352 5.53 25.84 1.60
N THR A 353 5.04 25.91 2.84
CA THR A 353 5.78 26.41 3.99
C THR A 353 6.06 25.24 4.94
N ALA A 354 7.35 24.99 5.24
CA ALA A 354 7.75 23.82 6.02
C ALA A 354 7.10 22.50 5.52
N GLY A 355 7.04 22.35 4.20
CA GLY A 355 6.47 21.17 3.55
C GLY A 355 4.95 21.08 3.54
N GLN A 356 4.22 22.06 4.05
CA GLN A 356 2.76 22.06 4.16
C GLN A 356 2.11 23.29 3.53
N LEU A 357 0.80 23.19 3.29
CA LEU A 357 -0.05 24.34 3.00
C LEU A 357 -0.62 24.90 4.31
N ASP A 358 -0.77 26.21 4.37
CA ASP A 358 -1.42 26.89 5.50
C ASP A 358 -2.95 26.86 5.31
N THR A 359 -3.52 25.67 5.34
CA THR A 359 -4.95 25.42 5.13
C THR A 359 -5.42 24.32 6.07
N ALA A 360 -6.46 24.59 6.85
CA ALA A 360 -7.13 23.56 7.65
C ALA A 360 -7.73 22.48 6.76
N ASP A 361 -7.85 21.27 7.27
CA ASP A 361 -8.39 20.08 6.58
C ASP A 361 -7.55 19.58 5.39
N VAL A 362 -6.39 20.18 5.11
CA VAL A 362 -5.48 19.73 4.06
C VAL A 362 -4.13 19.36 4.66
N THR A 363 -3.62 18.23 4.24
CA THR A 363 -2.27 17.76 4.60
C THR A 363 -1.53 17.33 3.34
N VAL A 364 -0.30 17.78 3.20
CA VAL A 364 0.59 17.37 2.11
C VAL A 364 1.51 16.27 2.62
N TYR A 365 1.35 15.06 2.09
CA TYR A 365 2.21 13.92 2.40
C TYR A 365 3.33 13.84 1.36
N HIS A 366 4.57 13.79 1.85
CA HIS A 366 5.75 13.75 1.00
C HIS A 366 6.14 12.30 0.71
N ALA A 367 6.38 12.01 -0.58
CA ALA A 367 6.95 10.76 -1.05
C ALA A 367 8.34 11.02 -1.65
N GLY A 368 8.44 11.20 -2.94
CA GLY A 368 9.70 11.48 -3.60
C GLY A 368 10.14 12.93 -3.47
N THR A 369 10.53 13.36 -2.30
CA THR A 369 11.09 14.69 -2.02
C THR A 369 12.43 14.60 -1.29
N ALA A 370 13.24 15.64 -1.44
CA ALA A 370 14.51 15.81 -0.71
C ALA A 370 14.74 17.30 -0.42
N ILE A 371 15.58 17.58 0.57
CA ILE A 371 16.12 18.91 0.78
C ILE A 371 17.52 18.94 0.17
N LYS A 372 17.72 19.85 -0.79
CA LYS A 372 19.00 20.08 -1.46
C LYS A 372 19.33 21.57 -1.43
N ASP A 373 20.49 21.90 -0.87
CA ASP A 373 20.93 23.31 -0.70
C ASP A 373 19.86 24.20 -0.03
N GLY A 374 19.18 23.66 0.99
CA GLY A 374 18.12 24.34 1.72
C GLY A 374 16.78 24.45 0.99
N ARG A 375 16.63 23.84 -0.19
CA ARG A 375 15.42 23.88 -1.00
C ARG A 375 14.76 22.51 -1.06
N LEU A 376 13.44 22.51 -1.05
CA LEU A 376 12.64 21.30 -1.28
C LEU A 376 12.61 21.00 -2.77
N VAL A 377 13.03 19.77 -3.14
CA VAL A 377 13.12 19.35 -4.54
C VAL A 377 12.47 17.99 -4.75
N THR A 378 12.07 17.70 -6.01
CA THR A 378 11.59 16.37 -6.41
C THR A 378 12.73 15.35 -6.33
N ASN A 379 12.42 14.13 -5.87
CA ASN A 379 13.38 13.02 -5.74
C ASN A 379 12.73 11.66 -6.00
N GLY A 380 11.69 11.61 -6.79
CA GLY A 380 10.99 10.37 -7.10
C GLY A 380 9.88 10.57 -8.12
N GLY A 381 9.19 9.49 -8.47
CA GLY A 381 8.09 9.51 -9.44
C GLY A 381 6.84 10.11 -8.85
N ARG A 382 6.32 9.54 -7.76
CA ARG A 382 5.27 10.15 -6.97
C ARG A 382 5.93 11.07 -5.97
N VAL A 383 5.64 12.35 -6.06
CA VAL A 383 6.36 13.40 -5.31
C VAL A 383 5.60 13.77 -4.04
N LEU A 384 4.34 14.15 -4.20
CA LEU A 384 3.47 14.60 -3.12
C LEU A 384 2.10 13.93 -3.22
N GLY A 385 1.47 13.70 -2.07
CA GLY A 385 0.05 13.37 -1.97
C GLY A 385 -0.68 14.48 -1.24
N VAL A 386 -1.58 15.16 -1.92
CA VAL A 386 -2.36 16.27 -1.35
C VAL A 386 -3.69 15.71 -0.88
N THR A 387 -3.85 15.59 0.43
CA THR A 387 -5.03 15.01 1.06
C THR A 387 -5.89 16.09 1.70
N ALA A 388 -7.19 16.02 1.47
CA ALA A 388 -8.18 16.81 2.19
C ALA A 388 -9.21 15.90 2.87
N THR A 389 -9.69 16.31 4.03
CA THR A 389 -10.80 15.67 4.75
C THR A 389 -12.01 16.61 4.75
N ALA A 390 -13.21 16.03 4.72
CA ALA A 390 -14.47 16.76 4.79
C ALA A 390 -15.59 15.84 5.28
N ASN A 391 -16.78 16.39 5.47
CA ASN A 391 -17.95 15.60 5.84
C ASN A 391 -18.44 14.71 4.69
N THR A 392 -18.22 15.12 3.46
CA THR A 392 -18.63 14.39 2.26
C THR A 392 -17.48 14.23 1.27
N LEU A 393 -17.56 13.21 0.43
CA LEU A 393 -16.54 12.96 -0.59
C LEU A 393 -16.44 14.08 -1.64
N PRO A 394 -17.56 14.64 -2.17
CA PRO A 394 -17.47 15.78 -3.08
C PRO A 394 -16.73 16.98 -2.50
N GLU A 395 -16.96 17.29 -1.23
CA GLU A 395 -16.25 18.38 -0.53
C GLU A 395 -14.76 18.08 -0.33
N ALA A 396 -14.41 16.85 0.05
CA ALA A 396 -13.02 16.43 0.21
C ALA A 396 -12.25 16.56 -1.13
N LEU A 397 -12.85 16.08 -2.21
CA LEU A 397 -12.27 16.20 -3.56
C LEU A 397 -12.08 17.66 -3.98
N LYS A 398 -13.08 18.51 -3.76
CA LYS A 398 -13.00 19.93 -4.08
C LYS A 398 -11.85 20.60 -3.32
N LYS A 399 -11.72 20.34 -2.03
CA LYS A 399 -10.64 20.89 -1.19
C LYS A 399 -9.26 20.38 -1.63
N ALA A 400 -9.13 19.08 -1.92
CA ALA A 400 -7.88 18.50 -2.36
C ALA A 400 -7.40 19.10 -3.69
N TYR A 401 -8.27 19.19 -4.69
CA TYR A 401 -7.94 19.80 -5.98
C TYR A 401 -7.61 21.28 -5.86
N ALA A 402 -8.38 22.04 -5.11
CA ALA A 402 -8.08 23.47 -4.85
C ALA A 402 -6.69 23.65 -4.25
N ALA A 403 -6.33 22.79 -3.31
CA ALA A 403 -5.03 22.84 -2.67
C ALA A 403 -3.87 22.51 -3.62
N THR A 404 -4.07 21.64 -4.60
CA THR A 404 -3.04 21.32 -5.61
C THR A 404 -2.62 22.53 -6.46
N GLU A 405 -3.52 23.50 -6.64
CA GLU A 405 -3.24 24.68 -7.48
C GLU A 405 -2.14 25.60 -6.91
N SER A 406 -1.89 25.55 -5.63
CA SER A 406 -0.84 26.33 -4.96
C SER A 406 0.55 25.72 -5.06
N ILE A 407 0.67 24.49 -5.49
CA ILE A 407 1.92 23.71 -5.49
C ILE A 407 2.46 23.62 -6.92
N HIS A 408 3.73 23.96 -7.10
CA HIS A 408 4.36 23.98 -8.41
C HIS A 408 5.74 23.30 -8.41
N PHE A 409 6.01 22.52 -9.42
CA PHE A 409 7.35 22.08 -9.85
C PHE A 409 7.30 21.79 -11.34
N ASP A 410 8.46 21.89 -11.99
CA ASP A 410 8.57 21.70 -13.43
C ASP A 410 8.10 20.29 -13.86
N LYS A 411 7.25 20.23 -14.91
CA LYS A 411 6.66 18.99 -15.46
C LYS A 411 5.77 18.23 -14.45
N LEU A 412 5.17 18.92 -13.50
CA LEU A 412 4.19 18.32 -12.58
C LEU A 412 3.07 17.65 -13.38
N HIS A 413 2.78 16.40 -13.03
CA HIS A 413 1.68 15.61 -13.57
C HIS A 413 0.71 15.18 -12.47
N LYS A 414 -0.56 15.38 -12.68
CA LYS A 414 -1.65 14.87 -11.83
C LYS A 414 -2.84 14.45 -12.69
N ARG A 415 -3.66 13.54 -12.20
CA ARG A 415 -4.96 13.25 -12.81
C ARG A 415 -5.98 14.30 -12.38
N SER A 416 -6.91 14.61 -13.29
CA SER A 416 -8.00 15.55 -13.02
C SER A 416 -9.31 14.87 -12.60
N ASP A 417 -9.37 13.53 -12.65
CA ASP A 417 -10.59 12.73 -12.48
C ASP A 417 -10.58 11.81 -11.24
N ILE A 418 -9.68 12.05 -10.29
CA ILE A 418 -9.66 11.27 -9.05
C ILE A 418 -11.02 11.37 -8.35
N GLY A 419 -11.59 10.21 -8.02
CA GLY A 419 -12.89 10.11 -7.39
C GLY A 419 -14.09 10.11 -8.33
N ALA A 420 -13.91 10.29 -9.64
CA ALA A 420 -15.02 10.34 -10.60
C ALA A 420 -15.88 9.07 -10.58
N ARG A 421 -15.26 7.88 -10.51
CA ARG A 421 -15.99 6.62 -10.40
C ARG A 421 -16.77 6.50 -9.09
N ALA A 422 -16.18 6.96 -7.99
CA ALA A 422 -16.84 6.96 -6.70
C ALA A 422 -18.06 7.91 -6.70
N LEU A 423 -17.93 9.10 -7.23
CA LEU A 423 -19.04 10.05 -7.35
C LEU A 423 -20.17 9.52 -8.23
N ALA A 424 -19.84 8.85 -9.34
CA ALA A 424 -20.82 8.22 -10.20
C ALA A 424 -21.59 7.09 -9.49
N ALA A 425 -20.92 6.32 -8.64
CA ALA A 425 -21.55 5.25 -7.85
C ALA A 425 -22.49 5.76 -6.74
N MET A 426 -22.37 7.04 -6.35
CA MET A 426 -23.20 7.67 -5.32
C MET A 426 -24.49 8.29 -5.88
N GLN A 427 -24.65 8.38 -7.21
CA GLN A 427 -25.84 8.88 -7.91
C GLN A 427 -26.89 7.77 -8.10
#